data_fc7ccabf279383d899f39a0a0db5d469
#
_entry.id   fc7ccabf279383d899f39a0a0db5d469
#
_cell.length_a   1.000
_cell.length_b   1.000
_cell.length_c   1.000
_cell.angle_alpha   90.00
_cell.angle_beta   90.00
_cell.angle_gamma   90.00
#
_symmetry.space_group_name_H-M   'P 1'
#
loop_
_entity.id
_entity.type
_entity.pdbx_description
1 polymer ?
#
loop_
_entity_poly.entity_id
_entity_poly.type
_entity_poly.pdbx_seq_one_letter_code
_entity_poly.pdbx_strand_id
1 'polypeptide(L)'
;ISQLEQLEQKNKNGNLEEVEEGTFMAIPAQLLFEQGKAELTSQYAPAFLSRIAKLFAVMPEDTEINVKGYAEDSEVKNSKYQDALELSTARANNVIRELVKYKISPDRLYSSGYGSSKAANLSDKRIVEFELRTMKEIKKDDVDFDAIFDKMKK
;
A
#
# COMPACT_ATOMS: atom_id res chain seq x y z
N ILE A 1 -13.31 -3.35 -11.48
CA ILE A 1 -13.13 -2.17 -12.34
C ILE A 1 -13.91 -0.98 -11.79
N SER A 2 -15.14 -1.20 -11.39
CA SER A 2 -15.93 -0.10 -10.82
C SER A 2 -15.32 0.49 -9.55
N GLN A 3 -14.68 -0.33 -8.73
CA GLN A 3 -14.00 0.17 -7.54
C GLN A 3 -12.84 1.09 -7.91
N LEU A 4 -12.09 0.69 -8.91
CA LEU A 4 -10.97 1.52 -9.35
C LEU A 4 -11.45 2.82 -9.98
N GLU A 5 -12.54 2.77 -10.72
CA GLU A 5 -13.15 3.97 -11.28
C GLU A 5 -13.62 4.92 -10.19
N GLN A 6 -14.18 4.37 -9.12
CA GLN A 6 -14.60 5.19 -7.98
C GLN A 6 -13.42 5.85 -7.31
N LEU A 7 -12.31 5.14 -7.16
CA LEU A 7 -11.10 5.71 -6.59
C LEU A 7 -10.54 6.82 -7.48
N GLU A 8 -10.51 6.60 -8.78
CA GLU A 8 -10.05 7.61 -9.73
C GLU A 8 -10.91 8.86 -9.66
N GLN A 9 -12.22 8.67 -9.60
CA GLN A 9 -13.17 9.76 -9.55
C GLN A 9 -13.05 10.54 -8.25
N LYS A 10 -12.88 9.84 -7.15
CA LYS A 10 -12.69 10.45 -5.85
C LYS A 10 -11.46 11.35 -5.85
N ASN A 11 -10.38 10.91 -6.47
CA ASN A 11 -9.16 11.71 -6.54
C ASN A 11 -9.34 12.92 -7.47
N LYS A 12 -10.06 12.75 -8.56
CA LYS A 12 -10.33 13.85 -9.48
C LYS A 12 -11.16 14.96 -8.85
N ASN A 13 -11.96 14.61 -7.86
CA ASN A 13 -12.84 15.57 -7.20
C ASN A 13 -12.19 16.32 -6.04
N GLY A 14 -10.87 16.32 -6.00
CA GLY A 14 -10.17 17.17 -5.05
C GLY A 14 -9.76 16.52 -3.75
N ASN A 15 -9.93 15.21 -3.65
CA ASN A 15 -9.55 14.53 -2.41
C ASN A 15 -8.03 14.37 -2.25
N LEU A 16 -7.26 14.87 -3.21
CA LEU A 16 -5.81 14.85 -3.10
C LEU A 16 -5.29 15.66 -1.92
N GLU A 17 -6.09 16.58 -1.41
CA GLU A 17 -5.71 17.33 -0.22
C GLU A 17 -5.50 16.42 0.97
N GLU A 18 -6.19 15.30 1.00
CA GLU A 18 -6.08 14.35 2.08
C GLU A 18 -4.76 13.61 2.08
N VAL A 19 -3.99 13.72 1.00
CA VAL A 19 -2.67 13.10 0.94
C VAL A 19 -1.78 13.62 2.08
N GLU A 20 -1.96 14.88 2.46
CA GLU A 20 -1.20 15.46 3.55
C GLU A 20 -1.44 14.75 4.87
N GLU A 21 -2.61 14.18 5.05
CA GLU A 21 -2.98 13.47 6.26
C GLU A 21 -2.91 11.96 6.11
N GLY A 22 -2.54 11.50 4.91
CA GLY A 22 -2.51 10.08 4.61
C GLY A 22 -3.82 9.61 4.00
N THR A 23 -3.86 9.55 2.68
CA THR A 23 -5.03 9.04 1.96
C THR A 23 -4.86 7.54 1.75
N PHE A 24 -5.93 6.79 1.96
CA PHE A 24 -5.89 5.33 1.87
C PHE A 24 -6.79 4.82 0.76
N MET A 25 -6.31 3.83 0.03
CA MET A 25 -7.07 3.13 -0.99
C MET A 25 -6.90 1.63 -0.77
N ALA A 26 -8.01 0.91 -0.68
CA ALA A 26 -7.97 -0.53 -0.43
C ALA A 26 -8.50 -1.30 -1.62
N ILE A 27 -7.82 -2.40 -1.96
CA ILE A 27 -8.22 -3.29 -3.04
C ILE A 27 -8.35 -4.70 -2.48
N PRO A 28 -9.47 -5.39 -2.73
CA PRO A 28 -9.59 -6.78 -2.31
C PRO A 28 -8.46 -7.62 -2.90
N ALA A 29 -7.82 -8.40 -2.06
CA ALA A 29 -6.67 -9.20 -2.48
C ALA A 29 -7.04 -10.20 -3.57
N GLN A 30 -8.28 -10.65 -3.60
CA GLN A 30 -8.75 -11.62 -4.60
C GLN A 30 -8.73 -11.05 -6.02
N LEU A 31 -8.68 -9.74 -6.17
CA LEU A 31 -8.54 -9.13 -7.48
C LEU A 31 -7.10 -9.15 -7.98
N LEU A 32 -6.16 -9.45 -7.10
CA LEU A 32 -4.74 -9.46 -7.42
C LEU A 32 -4.12 -10.84 -7.28
N PHE A 33 -4.55 -11.60 -6.28
CA PHE A 33 -3.92 -12.87 -5.91
C PHE A 33 -4.92 -14.00 -5.78
N GLU A 34 -4.45 -15.23 -5.99
CA GLU A 34 -5.19 -16.40 -5.58
C GLU A 34 -5.01 -16.61 -4.09
N GLN A 35 -5.94 -17.32 -3.48
CA GLN A 35 -5.90 -17.59 -2.05
C GLN A 35 -4.58 -18.25 -1.64
N GLY A 36 -3.96 -17.72 -0.61
CA GLY A 36 -2.71 -18.27 -0.09
C GLY A 36 -1.48 -18.00 -0.94
N LYS A 37 -1.60 -17.19 -1.98
CA LYS A 37 -0.50 -16.91 -2.89
C LYS A 37 -0.18 -15.41 -2.93
N ALA A 38 1.07 -15.13 -3.23
CA ALA A 38 1.53 -13.75 -3.37
C ALA A 38 1.88 -13.40 -4.82
N GLU A 39 1.79 -14.36 -5.73
CA GLU A 39 2.01 -14.10 -7.14
C GLU A 39 0.80 -13.37 -7.73
N LEU A 40 1.06 -12.39 -8.57
CA LEU A 40 0.00 -11.59 -9.20
C LEU A 40 -0.57 -12.35 -10.40
N THR A 41 -1.23 -13.46 -10.11
CA THR A 41 -1.71 -14.37 -11.15
C THR A 41 -3.18 -14.17 -11.52
N SER A 42 -3.87 -13.30 -10.80
CA SER A 42 -5.24 -12.97 -11.17
C SER A 42 -5.28 -12.34 -12.56
N GLN A 43 -6.24 -12.73 -13.37
CA GLN A 43 -6.39 -12.14 -14.69
C GLN A 43 -6.67 -10.64 -14.63
N TYR A 44 -7.13 -10.14 -13.50
CA TYR A 44 -7.45 -8.72 -13.33
C TYR A 44 -6.26 -7.89 -12.87
N ALA A 45 -5.22 -8.53 -12.35
CA ALA A 45 -4.11 -7.81 -11.74
C ALA A 45 -3.42 -6.81 -12.68
N PRO A 46 -3.07 -7.17 -13.93
CA PRO A 46 -2.40 -6.21 -14.80
C PRO A 46 -3.24 -4.97 -15.06
N ALA A 47 -4.54 -5.15 -15.31
CA ALA A 47 -5.40 -4.01 -15.59
C ALA A 47 -5.53 -3.10 -14.37
N PHE A 48 -5.73 -3.68 -13.19
CA PHE A 48 -5.85 -2.87 -11.96
C PHE A 48 -4.56 -2.12 -11.67
N LEU A 49 -3.43 -2.79 -11.71
CA LEU A 49 -2.18 -2.16 -11.33
C LEU A 49 -1.71 -1.12 -12.35
N SER A 50 -1.99 -1.36 -13.62
CA SER A 50 -1.71 -0.37 -14.66
C SER A 50 -2.50 0.92 -14.41
N ARG A 51 -3.77 0.80 -14.06
CA ARG A 51 -4.60 1.96 -13.79
C ARG A 51 -4.20 2.68 -12.52
N ILE A 52 -3.83 1.92 -11.49
CA ILE A 52 -3.32 2.50 -10.25
C ILE A 52 -2.02 3.26 -10.52
N ALA A 53 -1.15 2.70 -11.35
CA ALA A 53 0.09 3.38 -11.71
C ALA A 53 -0.17 4.71 -12.41
N LYS A 54 -1.17 4.74 -13.29
CA LYS A 54 -1.56 5.99 -13.95
C LYS A 54 -2.05 7.03 -12.95
N LEU A 55 -2.79 6.58 -11.96
CA LEU A 55 -3.25 7.48 -10.91
C LEU A 55 -2.08 8.03 -10.10
N PHE A 56 -1.14 7.17 -9.72
CA PHE A 56 0.03 7.62 -8.97
C PHE A 56 0.92 8.56 -9.80
N ALA A 57 0.93 8.38 -11.11
CA ALA A 57 1.75 9.21 -11.98
C ALA A 57 1.30 10.67 -12.03
N VAL A 58 0.03 10.94 -11.74
CA VAL A 58 -0.48 12.31 -11.73
C VAL A 58 -0.40 12.96 -10.36
N MET A 59 0.07 12.24 -9.36
CA MET A 59 0.26 12.79 -8.02
C MET A 59 1.59 13.55 -7.94
N PRO A 60 1.73 14.46 -6.96
CA PRO A 60 3.00 15.16 -6.77
C PRO A 60 4.17 14.20 -6.68
N GLU A 61 5.31 14.59 -7.25
CA GLU A 61 6.49 13.72 -7.29
C GLU A 61 7.01 13.34 -5.91
N ASP A 62 6.76 14.17 -4.91
CA ASP A 62 7.19 13.90 -3.56
C ASP A 62 6.17 13.06 -2.76
N THR A 63 5.16 12.54 -3.42
CA THR A 63 4.20 11.64 -2.77
C THR A 63 4.85 10.28 -2.58
N GLU A 64 4.83 9.82 -1.34
CA GLU A 64 5.27 8.47 -1.01
C GLU A 64 4.09 7.54 -0.98
N ILE A 65 4.30 6.29 -1.36
CA ILE A 65 3.25 5.29 -1.44
C ILE A 65 3.67 4.09 -0.60
N ASN A 66 2.96 3.88 0.49
CA ASN A 66 3.16 2.71 1.34
C ASN A 66 2.17 1.64 0.90
N VAL A 67 2.70 0.52 0.41
CA VAL A 67 1.87 -0.61 0.00
C VAL A 67 1.75 -1.55 1.19
N LYS A 68 0.55 -1.62 1.75
CA LYS A 68 0.30 -2.40 2.95
C LYS A 68 -0.37 -3.72 2.59
N GLY A 69 0.26 -4.81 2.95
CA GLY A 69 -0.30 -6.14 2.74
C GLY A 69 -0.96 -6.65 4.01
N TYR A 70 -2.06 -7.35 3.84
CA TYR A 70 -2.77 -8.02 4.91
C TYR A 70 -3.09 -9.43 4.46
N ALA A 71 -3.29 -10.33 5.39
CA ALA A 71 -3.67 -11.71 5.08
C ALA A 71 -4.36 -12.33 6.28
N GLU A 72 -5.27 -13.27 6.02
CA GLU A 72 -5.89 -14.03 7.08
C GLU A 72 -5.03 -15.22 7.44
N ASP A 73 -5.03 -15.61 8.71
CA ASP A 73 -4.29 -16.79 9.15
C ASP A 73 -4.72 -18.04 8.40
N SER A 74 -5.99 -18.14 8.05
CA SER A 74 -6.52 -19.28 7.32
C SER A 74 -5.92 -19.43 5.91
N GLU A 75 -5.42 -18.33 5.33
CA GLU A 75 -4.86 -18.38 3.98
C GLU A 75 -3.53 -19.13 3.92
N VAL A 76 -2.78 -19.15 5.02
CA VAL A 76 -1.45 -19.78 5.00
C VAL A 76 -1.51 -21.28 5.16
N LYS A 77 -2.65 -21.81 5.55
CA LYS A 77 -2.84 -23.24 5.67
C LYS A 77 -2.62 -23.86 4.29
N ASN A 78 -1.72 -24.81 4.19
CA ASN A 78 -1.36 -25.47 2.94
C ASN A 78 -0.64 -24.56 1.93
N SER A 79 -0.13 -23.43 2.38
CA SER A 79 0.67 -22.55 1.53
C SER A 79 2.16 -22.74 1.86
N LYS A 80 3.01 -22.14 1.05
CA LYS A 80 4.45 -22.16 1.30
C LYS A 80 4.90 -21.16 2.36
N TYR A 81 3.98 -20.29 2.80
CA TYR A 81 4.31 -19.25 3.76
C TYR A 81 4.15 -19.74 5.18
N GLN A 82 5.04 -19.26 6.06
CA GLN A 82 5.08 -19.68 7.42
C GLN A 82 3.91 -19.12 8.23
N ASP A 83 3.51 -17.90 7.94
CA ASP A 83 2.43 -17.24 8.65
C ASP A 83 1.85 -16.11 7.79
N ALA A 84 0.80 -15.48 8.30
CA ALA A 84 0.15 -14.38 7.57
C ALA A 84 1.06 -13.18 7.40
N LEU A 85 1.99 -12.99 8.32
CA LEU A 85 2.94 -11.88 8.20
C LEU A 85 3.82 -12.04 6.96
N GLU A 86 4.33 -13.25 6.75
CA GLU A 86 5.16 -13.53 5.59
C GLU A 86 4.38 -13.41 4.29
N LEU A 87 3.17 -13.95 4.26
CA LEU A 87 2.32 -13.86 3.07
C LEU A 87 1.99 -12.41 2.73
N SER A 88 1.58 -11.64 3.72
CA SER A 88 1.20 -10.25 3.49
C SER A 88 2.37 -9.40 3.02
N THR A 89 3.56 -9.64 3.56
CA THR A 89 4.75 -8.93 3.14
C THR A 89 5.11 -9.28 1.70
N ALA A 90 5.02 -10.55 1.34
CA ALA A 90 5.29 -10.99 -0.03
C ALA A 90 4.31 -10.37 -1.02
N ARG A 91 3.05 -10.27 -0.63
CA ARG A 91 2.04 -9.63 -1.48
C ARG A 91 2.36 -8.16 -1.73
N ALA A 92 2.67 -7.42 -0.67
CA ALA A 92 3.01 -6.01 -0.81
C ALA A 92 4.25 -5.83 -1.68
N ASN A 93 5.26 -6.65 -1.49
CA ASN A 93 6.49 -6.56 -2.27
C ASN A 93 6.23 -6.82 -3.75
N ASN A 94 5.41 -7.80 -4.07
CA ASN A 94 5.12 -8.10 -5.47
C ASN A 94 4.30 -7.01 -6.15
N VAL A 95 3.42 -6.36 -5.40
CA VAL A 95 2.68 -5.21 -5.94
C VAL A 95 3.66 -4.09 -6.29
N ILE A 96 4.62 -3.82 -5.41
CA ILE A 96 5.63 -2.78 -5.67
C ILE A 96 6.42 -3.10 -6.94
N ARG A 97 6.88 -4.34 -7.06
CA ARG A 97 7.66 -4.74 -8.23
C ARG A 97 6.88 -4.54 -9.53
N GLU A 98 5.58 -4.80 -9.47
CA GLU A 98 4.73 -4.61 -10.64
C GLU A 98 4.54 -3.11 -10.94
N LEU A 99 4.35 -2.29 -9.92
CA LEU A 99 4.20 -0.84 -10.13
C LEU A 99 5.47 -0.24 -10.74
N VAL A 100 6.63 -0.73 -10.34
CA VAL A 100 7.89 -0.28 -10.92
C VAL A 100 7.93 -0.58 -12.42
N LYS A 101 7.38 -1.72 -12.84
CA LYS A 101 7.28 -2.04 -14.26
C LYS A 101 6.42 -1.03 -15.02
N TYR A 102 5.46 -0.43 -14.35
CA TYR A 102 4.60 0.59 -14.95
C TYR A 102 5.15 1.99 -14.74
N LYS A 103 6.44 2.11 -14.47
CA LYS A 103 7.17 3.38 -14.44
C LYS A 103 6.97 4.23 -13.19
N ILE A 104 6.50 3.61 -12.11
CA ILE A 104 6.51 4.32 -10.83
C ILE A 104 7.92 4.18 -10.24
N SER A 105 8.50 5.30 -9.83
CA SER A 105 9.84 5.30 -9.28
C SER A 105 9.92 4.48 -7.99
N PRO A 106 10.87 3.55 -7.88
CA PRO A 106 11.02 2.78 -6.64
C PRO A 106 11.32 3.64 -5.42
N ASP A 107 11.85 4.84 -5.62
CA ASP A 107 12.14 5.75 -4.50
C ASP A 107 10.87 6.25 -3.82
N ARG A 108 9.72 6.11 -4.46
CA ARG A 108 8.45 6.55 -3.91
C ARG A 108 7.69 5.44 -3.20
N LEU A 109 8.18 4.20 -3.29
CA LEU A 109 7.43 3.02 -2.87
C LEU A 109 8.09 2.31 -1.71
N TYR A 110 7.31 1.91 -0.74
CA TYR A 110 7.79 1.03 0.32
C TYR A 110 6.64 0.14 0.79
N SER A 111 6.98 -0.97 1.42
CA SER A 111 5.98 -1.97 1.79
C SER A 111 5.88 -2.13 3.28
N SER A 112 4.71 -2.56 3.72
CA SER A 112 4.47 -2.94 5.11
C SER A 112 3.64 -4.21 5.12
N GLY A 113 4.08 -5.22 5.87
CA GLY A 113 3.32 -6.43 6.05
C GLY A 113 2.67 -6.44 7.42
N TYR A 114 1.36 -6.50 7.45
CA TYR A 114 0.61 -6.47 8.70
C TYR A 114 0.10 -7.84 9.12
N GLY A 115 0.17 -8.83 8.23
CA GLY A 115 -0.35 -10.15 8.52
C GLY A 115 -1.83 -10.08 8.84
N SER A 116 -2.22 -10.78 9.90
CA SER A 116 -3.60 -10.78 10.38
C SER A 116 -3.75 -9.91 11.64
N SER A 117 -2.84 -8.97 11.83
CA SER A 117 -2.78 -8.17 13.04
C SER A 117 -4.06 -7.38 13.29
N LYS A 118 -4.49 -7.36 14.53
CA LYS A 118 -5.63 -6.55 14.95
C LYS A 118 -5.35 -5.06 14.84
N ALA A 119 -4.08 -4.69 14.83
CA ALA A 119 -3.70 -3.30 14.68
C ALA A 119 -4.18 -2.72 13.36
N ALA A 120 -4.48 -3.58 12.40
CA ALA A 120 -5.03 -3.15 11.13
C ALA A 120 -6.45 -2.61 11.26
N ASN A 121 -7.17 -3.04 12.30
CA ASN A 121 -8.55 -2.58 12.56
C ASN A 121 -9.46 -2.73 11.34
N LEU A 122 -9.33 -3.85 10.65
CA LEU A 122 -10.12 -4.14 9.45
C LEU A 122 -10.97 -5.36 9.68
N SER A 123 -12.20 -5.32 9.17
CA SER A 123 -13.09 -6.46 9.25
C SER A 123 -12.66 -7.57 8.27
N ASP A 124 -12.14 -7.20 7.12
CA ASP A 124 -11.61 -8.14 6.13
C ASP A 124 -10.14 -7.83 5.90
N LYS A 125 -9.28 -8.78 6.21
CA LYS A 125 -7.84 -8.62 6.06
C LYS A 125 -7.31 -9.18 4.75
N ARG A 126 -8.19 -9.50 3.82
CA ARG A 126 -7.79 -9.97 2.50
C ARG A 126 -7.78 -8.81 1.53
N ILE A 127 -6.98 -7.80 1.84
CA ILE A 127 -6.86 -6.60 1.02
C ILE A 127 -5.39 -6.22 0.84
N VAL A 128 -5.17 -5.35 -0.13
CA VAL A 128 -3.94 -4.59 -0.26
C VAL A 128 -4.34 -3.14 -0.15
N GLU A 129 -3.67 -2.41 0.70
CA GLU A 129 -3.99 -1.02 0.94
C GLU A 129 -2.83 -0.13 0.54
N PHE A 130 -3.15 0.97 -0.12
CA PHE A 130 -2.16 1.97 -0.48
C PHE A 130 -2.35 3.20 0.40
N GLU A 131 -1.32 3.58 1.10
CA GLU A 131 -1.32 4.81 1.87
C GLU A 131 -0.45 5.84 1.17
N LEU A 132 -1.01 6.99 0.89
CA LEU A 132 -0.34 8.05 0.14
C LEU A 132 0.02 9.19 1.07
N ARG A 133 1.26 9.64 1.01
CA ARG A 133 1.76 10.73 1.83
C ARG A 133 2.64 11.64 1.02
N THR A 134 2.52 12.93 1.27
CA THR A 134 3.41 13.91 0.65
C THR A 134 4.55 14.22 1.60
N MET A 135 5.77 13.96 1.18
CA MET A 135 6.97 14.17 2.01
C MET A 135 7.10 15.59 2.49
N LYS A 136 6.68 16.51 1.67
CA LYS A 136 6.77 17.91 1.98
C LYS A 136 6.06 18.26 3.29
N GLU A 137 4.96 17.58 3.57
CA GLU A 137 4.20 17.81 4.79
C GLU A 137 4.91 17.27 6.01
N ILE A 138 5.61 16.17 5.84
CA ILE A 138 6.32 15.54 6.96
C ILE A 138 7.43 16.45 7.48
N LYS A 139 8.05 17.23 6.61
CA LYS A 139 9.15 18.10 7.02
C LYS A 139 8.73 19.29 7.81
N LYS A 140 7.49 19.68 7.68
CA LYS A 140 7.10 20.97 8.18
C LYS A 140 6.70 21.02 9.64
N ASP A 141 6.14 19.98 10.13
CA ASP A 141 5.56 20.04 11.43
C ASP A 141 6.27 19.34 12.50
N ASP A 142 7.47 19.16 12.35
CA ASP A 142 7.83 18.38 12.70
C ASP A 142 8.37 18.00 13.88
N VAL A 143 8.70 17.03 14.03
CA VAL A 143 9.44 16.33 15.04
C VAL A 143 10.80 16.96 15.07
N ASP A 144 11.08 17.60 16.15
CA ASP A 144 12.42 18.17 16.32
C ASP A 144 13.35 17.02 16.71
N PHE A 145 13.98 16.42 15.70
CA PHE A 145 14.87 15.30 15.92
C PHE A 145 16.08 15.68 16.78
N ASP A 146 16.54 16.90 16.64
CA ASP A 146 17.68 17.35 17.44
C ASP A 146 17.34 17.37 18.93
N ALA A 147 16.17 17.84 19.27
CA ALA A 147 15.72 17.83 20.66
C ALA A 147 15.56 16.40 21.18
N ILE A 148 15.06 15.50 20.35
CA ILE A 148 14.92 14.09 20.72
C ILE A 148 16.29 13.48 20.98
N PHE A 149 17.23 13.69 20.08
CA PHE A 149 18.58 13.16 20.24
C PHE A 149 19.27 13.72 21.48
N ASP A 150 19.07 15.00 21.77
CA ASP A 150 19.65 15.59 22.96
C ASP A 150 19.11 14.96 24.23
N LYS A 151 17.81 14.64 24.27
CA LYS A 151 17.23 13.92 25.38
C LYS A 151 17.79 12.53 25.54
N MET A 152 18.07 11.87 24.43
CA MET A 152 18.61 10.52 24.46
C MET A 152 20.04 10.46 24.97
N LYS A 153 20.79 11.53 24.81
CA LYS A 153 22.19 11.59 25.30
C LYS A 153 22.28 11.75 26.81
N LYS A 154 21.21 12.19 27.44
CA LYS A 154 21.18 12.33 28.87
C LYS A 154 20.67 11.07 29.53
#